data_f08fff8a71d85154813512b770782982
#
_entry.id   f08fff8a71d85154813512b770782982
#
_cell.length_a   1.000
_cell.length_b   1.000
_cell.length_c   1.000
_cell.angle_alpha   90.00
_cell.angle_beta   90.00
_cell.angle_gamma   90.00
#
_symmetry.space_group_name_H-M   'P 1'
#
loop_
_entity.id
_entity.type
_entity.pdbx_description
1 polymer ?
#
loop_
_entity_poly.entity_id
_entity_poly.type
_entity_poly.pdbx_seq_one_letter_code
_entity_poly.pdbx_strand_id
1 'polypeptide(L)'
;MQPVIKLINDLAKEAAKDPWDWTAPEVDKELVKNIEKIAAKDLENAFAIKSKGERSEKISQSREKVLSELVTENTNTSQLNQIKDEFHNLEAKIVRSKILDGNPRIDGRDTRTVRPIEIRTGVLPRAHGSALFTRGETQAIVVATLGTGRDEQIIDALQGEYKDRFMLHYNFPPYATGETGRVGTPKRREIGHGKLAKRALSAALPVQEDFDYTIRLVSEITESNGSSSMASVCGGTMAMMDAGVPIKDHVAGIAMGLIKEDNRVAVLTDILGDEDHLGDMDFKVAGTDNGITALQMDIKITGITTEIMQVALSQAREGIDHILKIMKKSLKGSREKLSKFAPQILTLKIHTDKIRDVIGKGGAVIKGLAADTLSLIHI
;
A
#
# COMPACT_ATOMS: atom_id res chain seq x y z
N MET A 1 2.26 -13.57 20.27
CA MET A 1 3.54 -12.87 20.59
C MET A 1 4.04 -13.17 22.00
N GLN A 2 3.28 -12.96 23.09
CA GLN A 2 3.75 -13.19 24.47
C GLN A 2 4.38 -14.57 24.73
N PRO A 3 3.81 -15.70 24.24
CA PRO A 3 4.45 -17.00 24.41
C PRO A 3 5.83 -17.11 23.75
N VAL A 4 5.99 -16.47 22.56
CA VAL A 4 7.27 -16.46 21.83
C VAL A 4 8.31 -15.65 22.60
N ILE A 5 7.95 -14.47 23.10
CA ILE A 5 8.83 -13.64 23.93
C ILE A 5 9.28 -14.40 25.17
N LYS A 6 8.37 -15.12 25.83
CA LYS A 6 8.70 -15.96 26.98
C LYS A 6 9.73 -17.04 26.63
N LEU A 7 9.51 -17.77 25.53
CA LEU A 7 10.46 -18.81 25.06
C LEU A 7 11.85 -18.23 24.76
N ILE A 8 11.90 -17.05 24.11
CA ILE A 8 13.19 -16.37 23.84
C ILE A 8 13.89 -15.99 25.16
N ASN A 9 13.14 -15.43 26.12
CA ASN A 9 13.70 -15.06 27.42
C ASN A 9 14.16 -16.28 28.22
N ASP A 10 13.44 -17.39 28.16
CA ASP A 10 13.83 -18.63 28.85
C ASP A 10 15.10 -19.21 28.21
N LEU A 11 15.18 -19.25 26.87
CA LEU A 11 16.38 -19.68 26.17
C LEU A 11 17.59 -18.73 26.45
N ALA A 12 17.36 -17.44 26.52
CA ALA A 12 18.41 -16.48 26.83
C ALA A 12 19.02 -16.70 28.22
N LYS A 13 18.22 -17.08 29.22
CA LYS A 13 18.73 -17.42 30.57
C LYS A 13 19.67 -18.61 30.58
N GLU A 14 19.47 -19.54 29.65
CA GLU A 14 20.25 -20.80 29.58
C GLU A 14 21.47 -20.70 28.66
N ALA A 15 21.37 -19.94 27.57
CA ALA A 15 22.32 -20.01 26.46
C ALA A 15 22.81 -18.65 25.93
N ALA A 16 22.36 -17.52 26.47
CA ALA A 16 22.83 -16.22 25.98
C ALA A 16 24.30 -16.00 26.37
N LYS A 17 25.02 -15.36 25.45
CA LYS A 17 26.35 -14.81 25.73
C LYS A 17 26.21 -13.45 26.41
N ASP A 18 27.26 -13.02 27.11
CA ASP A 18 27.31 -11.68 27.66
C ASP A 18 27.08 -10.62 26.56
N PRO A 19 26.26 -9.60 26.83
CA PRO A 19 26.08 -8.50 25.89
C PRO A 19 27.41 -7.85 25.53
N TRP A 20 27.51 -7.30 24.35
CA TRP A 20 28.66 -6.47 23.98
C TRP A 20 28.71 -5.22 24.86
N ASP A 21 29.91 -4.83 25.23
CA ASP A 21 30.17 -3.58 25.91
C ASP A 21 30.03 -2.41 24.92
N TRP A 22 28.77 -1.95 24.75
CA TRP A 22 28.42 -0.85 23.85
C TRP A 22 27.67 0.22 24.61
N THR A 23 28.16 1.45 24.45
CA THR A 23 27.51 2.67 24.94
C THR A 23 27.08 3.53 23.77
N ALA A 24 25.88 4.09 23.85
CA ALA A 24 25.40 5.02 22.83
C ALA A 24 26.31 6.26 22.77
N PRO A 25 26.64 6.78 21.58
CA PRO A 25 27.35 8.03 21.45
C PRO A 25 26.62 9.17 22.18
N GLU A 26 27.37 10.01 22.86
CA GLU A 26 26.78 11.19 23.50
C GLU A 26 26.29 12.18 22.46
N VAL A 27 25.09 12.74 22.70
CA VAL A 27 24.54 13.79 21.85
C VAL A 27 25.29 15.09 22.05
N ASP A 28 25.84 15.66 21.00
CA ASP A 28 26.49 16.97 21.04
C ASP A 28 25.43 18.08 21.19
N LYS A 29 25.24 18.51 22.43
CA LYS A 29 24.27 19.55 22.80
C LYS A 29 24.53 20.92 22.16
N GLU A 30 25.78 21.21 21.82
CA GLU A 30 26.16 22.48 21.18
C GLU A 30 25.76 22.41 19.69
N LEU A 31 26.01 21.28 19.03
CA LEU A 31 25.57 21.04 17.67
C LEU A 31 24.04 21.16 17.55
N VAL A 32 23.28 20.52 18.44
CA VAL A 32 21.81 20.61 18.47
C VAL A 32 21.35 22.06 18.57
N LYS A 33 21.91 22.85 19.50
CA LYS A 33 21.55 24.27 19.65
C LYS A 33 21.89 25.10 18.41
N ASN A 34 23.01 24.83 17.77
CA ASN A 34 23.42 25.54 16.57
C ASN A 34 22.44 25.23 15.41
N ILE A 35 22.06 23.96 15.21
CA ILE A 35 21.09 23.56 14.20
C ILE A 35 19.71 24.19 14.48
N GLU A 36 19.24 24.17 15.73
CA GLU A 36 17.98 24.83 16.12
C GLU A 36 18.03 26.34 15.81
N LYS A 37 19.12 27.02 16.12
CA LYS A 37 19.27 28.44 15.84
C LYS A 37 19.24 28.79 14.36
N ILE A 38 19.82 27.93 13.51
CA ILE A 38 19.90 28.14 12.05
C ILE A 38 18.60 27.80 11.37
N ALA A 39 17.95 26.67 11.72
CA ALA A 39 16.92 26.05 10.92
C ALA A 39 15.50 26.08 11.52
N ALA A 40 15.31 26.25 12.84
CA ALA A 40 14.02 26.05 13.47
C ALA A 40 12.90 26.90 12.83
N LYS A 41 13.13 28.19 12.66
CA LYS A 41 12.15 29.10 12.06
C LYS A 41 11.88 28.79 10.59
N ASP A 42 12.89 28.42 9.83
CA ASP A 42 12.77 28.07 8.42
C ASP A 42 11.94 26.78 8.26
N LEU A 43 12.16 25.78 9.15
CA LEU A 43 11.41 24.54 9.19
C LEU A 43 9.96 24.73 9.66
N GLU A 44 9.70 25.55 10.68
CA GLU A 44 8.34 25.91 11.11
C GLU A 44 7.53 26.52 9.96
N ASN A 45 8.14 27.44 9.20
CA ASN A 45 7.54 28.05 8.03
C ASN A 45 7.33 27.03 6.90
N ALA A 46 8.29 26.15 6.65
CA ALA A 46 8.20 25.11 5.64
C ALA A 46 7.05 24.13 5.95
N PHE A 47 6.92 23.66 7.18
CA PHE A 47 5.83 22.77 7.60
C PHE A 47 4.45 23.46 7.75
N ALA A 48 4.35 24.76 7.53
CA ALA A 48 3.10 25.47 7.36
C ALA A 48 2.60 25.43 5.89
N ILE A 49 3.46 25.07 4.94
CA ILE A 49 3.12 24.99 3.51
C ILE A 49 2.41 23.65 3.23
N LYS A 50 1.20 23.72 2.67
CA LYS A 50 0.38 22.53 2.37
C LYS A 50 0.88 21.78 1.13
N SER A 51 1.35 22.49 0.10
CA SER A 51 1.89 21.90 -1.12
C SER A 51 3.15 21.08 -0.83
N LYS A 52 3.16 19.79 -1.19
CA LYS A 52 4.29 18.88 -0.98
C LYS A 52 5.56 19.38 -1.66
N GLY A 53 5.44 19.80 -2.94
CA GLY A 53 6.60 20.26 -3.73
C GLY A 53 7.29 21.48 -3.12
N GLU A 54 6.49 22.52 -2.83
CA GLU A 54 7.00 23.76 -2.22
C GLU A 54 7.58 23.53 -0.83
N ARG A 55 6.92 22.69 -0.02
CA ARG A 55 7.42 22.31 1.31
C ARG A 55 8.76 21.60 1.21
N SER A 56 8.87 20.59 0.35
CA SER A 56 10.12 19.83 0.14
C SER A 56 11.27 20.73 -0.32
N GLU A 57 10.99 21.69 -1.19
CA GLU A 57 11.98 22.67 -1.64
C GLU A 57 12.48 23.54 -0.48
N LYS A 58 11.56 24.06 0.37
CA LYS A 58 11.92 24.89 1.53
C LYS A 58 12.71 24.11 2.57
N ILE A 59 12.36 22.86 2.82
CA ILE A 59 13.12 21.98 3.72
C ILE A 59 14.52 21.74 3.16
N SER A 60 14.66 21.49 1.85
CA SER A 60 15.97 21.32 1.20
C SER A 60 16.83 22.57 1.30
N GLN A 61 16.25 23.75 1.06
CA GLN A 61 16.95 25.03 1.23
C GLN A 61 17.45 25.25 2.67
N SER A 62 16.60 24.91 3.67
CA SER A 62 16.99 24.99 5.08
C SER A 62 18.13 24.01 5.42
N ARG A 63 18.09 22.79 4.87
CA ARG A 63 19.15 21.79 5.04
C ARG A 63 20.46 22.22 4.42
N GLU A 64 20.44 22.76 3.21
CA GLU A 64 21.63 23.29 2.53
C GLU A 64 22.26 24.43 3.33
N LYS A 65 21.46 25.32 3.91
CA LYS A 65 21.91 26.39 4.78
C LYS A 65 22.66 25.84 6.00
N VAL A 66 22.08 24.87 6.72
CA VAL A 66 22.74 24.20 7.86
C VAL A 66 24.06 23.56 7.44
N LEU A 67 24.08 22.86 6.31
CA LEU A 67 25.29 22.22 5.81
C LEU A 67 26.35 23.26 5.42
N SER A 68 25.99 24.37 4.79
CA SER A 68 26.92 25.42 4.40
C SER A 68 27.56 26.17 5.60
N GLU A 69 26.82 26.26 6.73
CA GLU A 69 27.31 26.94 7.93
C GLU A 69 28.12 26.01 8.84
N LEU A 70 27.80 24.70 8.89
CA LEU A 70 28.41 23.78 9.86
C LEU A 70 29.46 22.82 9.27
N VAL A 71 29.45 22.60 7.96
CA VAL A 71 30.40 21.72 7.29
C VAL A 71 31.62 22.51 6.86
N THR A 72 32.82 22.08 7.28
CA THR A 72 34.11 22.62 6.91
C THR A 72 34.95 21.61 6.17
N GLU A 73 36.08 22.02 5.61
CA GLU A 73 37.02 21.11 4.92
C GLU A 73 37.51 19.97 5.82
N ASN A 74 37.52 20.18 7.16
CA ASN A 74 37.95 19.19 8.15
C ASN A 74 36.80 18.29 8.66
N THR A 75 35.57 18.48 8.21
CA THR A 75 34.41 17.69 8.67
C THR A 75 34.50 16.26 8.12
N ASN A 76 34.61 15.29 9.00
CA ASN A 76 34.64 13.87 8.61
C ASN A 76 33.21 13.34 8.36
N THR A 77 33.13 12.14 7.76
CA THR A 77 31.85 11.50 7.41
C THR A 77 30.93 11.27 8.63
N SER A 78 31.50 10.96 9.80
CA SER A 78 30.72 10.74 11.03
C SER A 78 30.07 12.04 11.51
N GLN A 79 30.81 13.14 11.50
CA GLN A 79 30.29 14.46 11.86
C GLN A 79 29.22 14.94 10.86
N LEU A 80 29.44 14.71 9.55
CA LEU A 80 28.44 15.03 8.52
C LEU A 80 27.14 14.26 8.74
N ASN A 81 27.21 12.97 9.07
CA ASN A 81 26.03 12.19 9.39
C ASN A 81 25.35 12.71 10.65
N GLN A 82 26.08 13.05 11.69
CA GLN A 82 25.54 13.62 12.92
C GLN A 82 24.78 14.94 12.67
N ILE A 83 25.31 15.82 11.83
CA ILE A 83 24.61 17.06 11.43
C ILE A 83 23.28 16.74 10.72
N LYS A 84 23.29 15.77 9.82
CA LYS A 84 22.07 15.35 9.09
C LYS A 84 21.04 14.70 10.01
N ASP A 85 21.47 13.86 10.92
CA ASP A 85 20.61 13.18 11.88
C ASP A 85 19.97 14.20 12.86
N GLU A 86 20.73 15.15 13.36
CA GLU A 86 20.20 16.20 14.25
C GLU A 86 19.28 17.19 13.52
N PHE A 87 19.54 17.48 12.24
CA PHE A 87 18.59 18.23 11.41
C PHE A 87 17.26 17.47 11.26
N HIS A 88 17.32 16.16 10.98
CA HIS A 88 16.13 15.31 10.91
C HIS A 88 15.39 15.22 12.25
N ASN A 89 16.11 15.12 13.37
CA ASN A 89 15.53 15.15 14.71
C ASN A 89 14.78 16.45 14.98
N LEU A 90 15.28 17.59 14.48
CA LEU A 90 14.60 18.88 14.58
C LEU A 90 13.33 18.92 13.73
N GLU A 91 13.35 18.39 12.48
CA GLU A 91 12.17 18.23 11.65
C GLU A 91 11.08 17.42 12.39
N ALA A 92 11.49 16.27 12.94
CA ALA A 92 10.60 15.39 13.70
C ALA A 92 10.02 16.11 14.93
N LYS A 93 10.84 16.78 15.71
CA LYS A 93 10.42 17.54 16.91
C LYS A 93 9.35 18.58 16.58
N ILE A 94 9.54 19.36 15.52
CA ILE A 94 8.61 20.44 15.12
C ILE A 94 7.26 19.85 14.71
N VAL A 95 7.23 18.84 13.84
CA VAL A 95 5.98 18.23 13.33
C VAL A 95 5.26 17.48 14.44
N ARG A 96 5.97 16.66 15.20
CA ARG A 96 5.42 15.81 16.26
C ARG A 96 4.83 16.63 17.40
N SER A 97 5.55 17.65 17.88
CA SER A 97 5.06 18.55 18.92
C SER A 97 3.80 19.28 18.48
N LYS A 98 3.76 19.81 17.25
CA LYS A 98 2.60 20.50 16.70
C LYS A 98 1.35 19.61 16.71
N ILE A 99 1.48 18.34 16.31
CA ILE A 99 0.36 17.39 16.28
C ILE A 99 -0.07 17.01 17.70
N LEU A 100 0.88 16.73 18.61
CA LEU A 100 0.59 16.38 20.01
C LEU A 100 -0.03 17.53 20.81
N ASP A 101 0.23 18.77 20.43
CA ASP A 101 -0.36 19.97 21.02
C ASP A 101 -1.78 20.28 20.46
N GLY A 102 -2.32 19.39 19.59
CA GLY A 102 -3.66 19.52 19.03
C GLY A 102 -3.78 20.50 17.85
N ASN A 103 -2.66 20.95 17.31
CA ASN A 103 -2.67 21.80 16.11
C ASN A 103 -3.00 20.99 14.85
N PRO A 104 -3.44 21.65 13.77
CA PRO A 104 -3.66 21.01 12.49
C PRO A 104 -2.39 20.30 11.97
N ARG A 105 -2.58 19.18 11.28
CA ARG A 105 -1.53 18.45 10.58
C ARG A 105 -0.92 19.28 9.44
N ILE A 106 0.12 18.78 8.81
CA ILE A 106 0.87 19.48 7.74
C ILE A 106 -0.05 20.00 6.62
N ASP A 107 -1.07 19.23 6.24
CA ASP A 107 -2.05 19.59 5.21
C ASP A 107 -3.28 20.35 5.74
N GLY A 108 -3.31 20.63 7.03
CA GLY A 108 -4.38 21.38 7.71
C GLY A 108 -5.54 20.53 8.22
N ARG A 109 -5.49 19.19 8.05
CA ARG A 109 -6.49 18.26 8.59
C ARG A 109 -6.32 18.08 10.11
N ASP A 110 -7.36 17.56 10.74
CA ASP A 110 -7.29 16.95 12.07
C ASP A 110 -6.72 15.52 12.01
N THR A 111 -6.68 14.84 13.13
CA THR A 111 -6.13 13.49 13.24
C THR A 111 -7.03 12.39 12.66
N ARG A 112 -8.30 12.68 12.32
CA ARG A 112 -9.31 11.68 11.90
C ARG A 112 -9.75 11.82 10.46
N THR A 113 -9.65 12.99 9.87
CA THR A 113 -10.15 13.27 8.52
C THR A 113 -9.32 12.55 7.45
N VAL A 114 -10.01 11.81 6.56
CA VAL A 114 -9.45 11.23 5.34
C VAL A 114 -9.38 12.30 4.26
N ARG A 115 -8.32 12.31 3.44
CA ARG A 115 -8.19 13.22 2.30
C ARG A 115 -9.33 13.06 1.30
N PRO A 116 -9.67 14.08 0.50
CA PRO A 116 -10.66 13.98 -0.57
C PRO A 116 -10.35 12.80 -1.51
N ILE A 117 -11.40 12.06 -1.88
CA ILE A 117 -11.29 10.90 -2.76
C ILE A 117 -12.08 11.15 -4.03
N GLU A 118 -11.46 10.92 -5.19
CA GLU A 118 -12.08 10.89 -6.50
C GLU A 118 -11.87 9.52 -7.15
N ILE A 119 -12.93 8.96 -7.73
CA ILE A 119 -12.91 7.63 -8.38
C ILE A 119 -13.56 7.74 -9.74
N ARG A 120 -12.85 7.26 -10.76
CA ARG A 120 -13.37 7.11 -12.12
C ARG A 120 -13.17 5.67 -12.57
N THR A 121 -14.22 5.02 -13.06
CA THR A 121 -14.15 3.67 -13.64
C THR A 121 -14.25 3.73 -15.15
N GLY A 122 -13.76 2.70 -15.85
CA GLY A 122 -13.82 2.63 -17.31
C GLY A 122 -12.92 3.65 -18.00
N VAL A 123 -11.82 4.10 -17.37
CA VAL A 123 -10.93 5.14 -17.88
C VAL A 123 -10.12 4.69 -19.09
N LEU A 124 -9.92 3.39 -19.27
CA LEU A 124 -9.23 2.79 -20.41
C LEU A 124 -10.22 2.02 -21.28
N PRO A 125 -10.61 2.52 -22.45
CA PRO A 125 -11.78 2.01 -23.20
C PRO A 125 -11.60 0.61 -23.79
N ARG A 126 -10.38 0.11 -23.89
CA ARG A 126 -10.09 -1.25 -24.42
C ARG A 126 -9.68 -2.25 -23.32
N ALA A 127 -9.46 -1.81 -22.10
CA ALA A 127 -9.22 -2.70 -20.97
C ALA A 127 -10.48 -3.49 -20.60
N HIS A 128 -10.32 -4.63 -19.94
CA HIS A 128 -11.47 -5.40 -19.46
C HIS A 128 -12.18 -4.69 -18.29
N GLY A 129 -11.40 -4.05 -17.41
CA GLY A 129 -11.88 -3.10 -16.42
C GLY A 129 -10.74 -2.16 -16.01
N SER A 130 -11.07 -0.96 -15.60
CA SER A 130 -10.07 0.03 -15.17
C SER A 130 -10.66 1.04 -14.20
N ALA A 131 -9.82 1.51 -13.29
CA ALA A 131 -10.16 2.57 -12.36
C ALA A 131 -9.00 3.53 -12.16
N LEU A 132 -9.31 4.81 -12.10
CA LEU A 132 -8.45 5.85 -11.58
C LEU A 132 -8.93 6.17 -10.17
N PHE A 133 -8.09 5.90 -9.18
CA PHE A 133 -8.34 6.21 -7.79
C PHE A 133 -7.39 7.30 -7.33
N THR A 134 -7.95 8.40 -6.85
CA THR A 134 -7.19 9.54 -6.33
C THR A 134 -7.61 9.80 -4.89
N ARG A 135 -6.64 9.96 -3.98
CA ARG A 135 -6.83 10.35 -2.59
C ARG A 135 -5.83 11.45 -2.26
N GLY A 136 -6.30 12.71 -2.27
CA GLY A 136 -5.41 13.87 -2.19
C GLY A 136 -4.34 13.81 -3.28
N GLU A 137 -3.08 13.88 -2.89
CA GLU A 137 -1.90 13.80 -3.77
C GLU A 137 -1.39 12.34 -3.93
N THR A 138 -2.27 11.35 -3.89
CA THR A 138 -1.93 9.94 -4.17
C THR A 138 -2.89 9.40 -5.21
N GLN A 139 -2.36 8.97 -6.35
CA GLN A 139 -3.15 8.51 -7.48
C GLN A 139 -2.62 7.18 -8.03
N ALA A 140 -3.56 6.28 -8.35
CA ALA A 140 -3.28 4.99 -8.97
C ALA A 140 -4.23 4.74 -10.15
N ILE A 141 -3.67 4.37 -11.30
CA ILE A 141 -4.44 3.77 -12.40
C ILE A 141 -4.36 2.25 -12.22
N VAL A 142 -5.50 1.61 -11.98
CA VAL A 142 -5.55 0.15 -11.84
C VAL A 142 -6.33 -0.47 -12.96
N VAL A 143 -5.74 -1.49 -13.57
CA VAL A 143 -6.29 -2.18 -14.75
C VAL A 143 -6.51 -3.65 -14.42
N ALA A 144 -7.71 -4.13 -14.69
CA ALA A 144 -8.06 -5.55 -14.59
C ALA A 144 -8.07 -6.20 -15.98
N THR A 145 -7.41 -7.32 -16.10
CA THR A 145 -7.40 -8.18 -17.28
C THR A 145 -7.87 -9.57 -16.87
N LEU A 146 -8.80 -10.12 -17.63
CA LEU A 146 -9.33 -11.48 -17.45
C LEU A 146 -8.70 -12.39 -18.49
N GLY A 147 -8.25 -13.53 -18.05
CA GLY A 147 -7.66 -14.58 -18.88
C GLY A 147 -8.33 -15.92 -18.65
N THR A 148 -7.88 -16.94 -19.33
CA THR A 148 -8.31 -18.34 -19.20
C THR A 148 -7.42 -19.08 -18.20
N GLY A 149 -7.71 -20.33 -17.88
CA GLY A 149 -6.85 -21.19 -17.05
C GLY A 149 -5.44 -21.43 -17.62
N ARG A 150 -5.21 -21.12 -18.91
CA ARG A 150 -3.87 -21.17 -19.51
C ARG A 150 -3.00 -19.97 -19.14
N ASP A 151 -3.62 -18.89 -18.70
CA ASP A 151 -2.97 -17.64 -18.34
C ASP A 151 -2.59 -17.62 -16.85
N GLU A 152 -2.87 -18.69 -16.10
CA GLU A 152 -2.47 -18.84 -14.70
C GLU A 152 -0.94 -18.80 -14.56
N GLN A 153 -0.48 -18.13 -13.52
CA GLN A 153 0.93 -18.09 -13.21
C GLN A 153 1.37 -19.39 -12.57
N ILE A 154 2.36 -20.06 -13.16
CA ILE A 154 3.02 -21.22 -12.56
C ILE A 154 4.03 -20.73 -11.53
N ILE A 155 3.90 -21.18 -10.29
CA ILE A 155 4.80 -20.88 -9.19
C ILE A 155 5.57 -22.15 -8.86
N ASP A 156 6.87 -22.16 -9.17
CA ASP A 156 7.81 -23.20 -8.74
C ASP A 156 8.36 -22.82 -7.37
N ALA A 157 7.82 -23.43 -6.32
CA ALA A 157 8.17 -23.15 -4.94
C ALA A 157 8.88 -24.35 -4.31
N LEU A 158 9.60 -24.11 -3.21
CA LEU A 158 10.30 -25.16 -2.46
C LEU A 158 9.36 -26.30 -2.02
N GLN A 159 8.09 -26.00 -1.76
CA GLN A 159 7.06 -26.96 -1.38
C GLN A 159 6.43 -27.70 -2.56
N GLY A 160 6.78 -27.35 -3.79
CA GLY A 160 6.24 -27.90 -5.02
C GLY A 160 5.62 -26.84 -5.92
N GLU A 161 5.32 -27.24 -7.16
CA GLU A 161 4.71 -26.39 -8.16
C GLU A 161 3.21 -26.21 -7.88
N TYR A 162 2.71 -24.98 -8.01
CA TYR A 162 1.28 -24.68 -7.99
C TYR A 162 0.94 -23.54 -8.95
N LYS A 163 -0.34 -23.42 -9.30
CA LYS A 163 -0.86 -22.37 -10.16
C LYS A 163 -1.55 -21.28 -9.36
N ASP A 164 -1.34 -20.06 -9.78
CA ASP A 164 -1.93 -18.87 -9.18
C ASP A 164 -2.78 -18.12 -10.22
N ARG A 165 -4.08 -18.10 -10.00
CA ARG A 165 -5.06 -17.46 -10.88
C ARG A 165 -5.29 -15.98 -10.61
N PHE A 166 -4.75 -15.45 -9.52
CA PHE A 166 -4.87 -14.03 -9.19
C PHE A 166 -3.49 -13.39 -9.11
N MET A 167 -3.17 -12.57 -10.08
CA MET A 167 -1.92 -11.83 -10.15
C MET A 167 -2.16 -10.35 -9.85
N LEU A 168 -1.27 -9.72 -9.07
CA LEU A 168 -1.24 -8.28 -8.87
C LEU A 168 0.17 -7.75 -9.03
N HIS A 169 0.33 -6.87 -10.01
CA HIS A 169 1.59 -6.16 -10.29
C HIS A 169 1.44 -4.70 -9.86
N TYR A 170 2.35 -4.27 -9.01
CA TYR A 170 2.39 -2.92 -8.48
C TYR A 170 3.64 -2.23 -8.98
N ASN A 171 3.47 -1.13 -9.69
CA ASN A 171 4.54 -0.35 -10.29
C ASN A 171 4.60 1.04 -9.66
N PHE A 172 5.78 1.39 -9.17
CA PHE A 172 6.04 2.67 -8.51
C PHE A 172 7.23 3.36 -9.18
N PRO A 173 6.99 4.02 -10.32
CA PRO A 173 8.05 4.73 -11.03
C PRO A 173 8.53 5.96 -10.24
N PRO A 174 9.79 6.40 -10.44
CA PRO A 174 10.36 7.54 -9.73
C PRO A 174 9.53 8.82 -9.83
N TYR A 175 8.91 9.07 -10.98
CA TYR A 175 8.10 10.26 -11.19
C TYR A 175 6.88 10.36 -10.24
N ALA A 176 6.43 9.24 -9.68
CA ALA A 176 5.32 9.24 -8.72
C ALA A 176 5.62 10.05 -7.45
N THR A 177 6.88 10.24 -7.12
CA THR A 177 7.34 11.12 -6.01
C THR A 177 7.97 12.41 -6.51
N GLY A 178 7.97 12.67 -7.82
CA GLY A 178 8.64 13.82 -8.43
C GLY A 178 10.15 13.64 -8.58
N GLU A 179 10.63 12.40 -8.52
CA GLU A 179 12.05 12.08 -8.61
C GLU A 179 12.44 11.60 -10.01
N THR A 180 13.72 11.75 -10.36
CA THR A 180 14.32 11.09 -11.51
C THR A 180 14.97 9.77 -11.06
N GLY A 181 14.93 8.75 -11.93
CA GLY A 181 15.53 7.48 -11.58
C GLY A 181 15.36 6.41 -12.65
N ARG A 182 16.01 5.28 -12.45
CA ARG A 182 15.90 4.12 -13.35
C ARG A 182 14.51 3.48 -13.23
N VAL A 183 13.88 3.27 -14.37
CA VAL A 183 12.70 2.40 -14.52
C VAL A 183 13.20 1.03 -15.00
N GLY A 184 12.79 -0.04 -14.34
CA GLY A 184 13.27 -1.39 -14.66
C GLY A 184 12.53 -2.46 -13.85
N THR A 185 13.24 -3.50 -13.43
CA THR A 185 12.66 -4.57 -12.60
C THR A 185 12.15 -4.04 -11.26
N PRO A 186 10.99 -4.55 -10.78
CA PRO A 186 10.40 -4.13 -9.51
C PRO A 186 11.37 -4.29 -8.34
N LYS A 187 11.48 -3.27 -7.51
CA LYS A 187 12.27 -3.28 -6.29
C LYS A 187 11.55 -4.08 -5.19
N ARG A 188 12.27 -4.47 -4.14
CA ARG A 188 11.68 -5.20 -2.99
C ARG A 188 10.46 -4.50 -2.40
N ARG A 189 10.48 -3.17 -2.33
CA ARG A 189 9.36 -2.35 -1.84
C ARG A 189 8.12 -2.52 -2.71
N GLU A 190 8.28 -2.49 -4.03
CA GLU A 190 7.17 -2.69 -4.97
C GLU A 190 6.57 -4.09 -4.85
N ILE A 191 7.42 -5.11 -4.74
CA ILE A 191 6.99 -6.50 -4.53
C ILE A 191 6.21 -6.63 -3.22
N GLY A 192 6.70 -6.04 -2.12
CA GLY A 192 6.04 -6.05 -0.82
C GLY A 192 4.67 -5.35 -0.83
N HIS A 193 4.60 -4.16 -1.45
CA HIS A 193 3.34 -3.42 -1.61
C HIS A 193 2.33 -4.17 -2.48
N GLY A 194 2.79 -4.77 -3.59
CA GLY A 194 1.96 -5.61 -4.44
C GLY A 194 1.40 -6.84 -3.70
N LYS A 195 2.24 -7.52 -2.93
CA LYS A 195 1.81 -8.67 -2.10
C LYS A 195 0.79 -8.28 -1.04
N LEU A 196 0.93 -7.12 -0.39
CA LEU A 196 -0.04 -6.61 0.56
C LEU A 196 -1.40 -6.34 -0.11
N ALA A 197 -1.40 -5.63 -1.23
CA ALA A 197 -2.62 -5.34 -1.99
C ALA A 197 -3.28 -6.62 -2.52
N LYS A 198 -2.50 -7.57 -3.05
CA LYS A 198 -2.98 -8.88 -3.47
C LYS A 198 -3.67 -9.62 -2.33
N ARG A 199 -3.03 -9.72 -1.17
CA ARG A 199 -3.58 -10.38 0.02
C ARG A 199 -4.89 -9.74 0.47
N ALA A 200 -4.95 -8.39 0.47
CA ALA A 200 -6.14 -7.65 0.85
C ALA A 200 -7.34 -7.97 -0.05
N LEU A 201 -7.13 -8.06 -1.35
CA LEU A 201 -8.17 -8.31 -2.35
C LEU A 201 -8.56 -9.79 -2.46
N SER A 202 -7.63 -10.71 -2.20
CA SER A 202 -7.87 -12.16 -2.33
C SER A 202 -9.05 -12.66 -1.50
N ALA A 203 -9.31 -12.04 -0.33
CA ALA A 203 -10.42 -12.43 0.53
C ALA A 203 -11.81 -12.14 -0.08
N ALA A 204 -11.89 -11.17 -0.99
CA ALA A 204 -13.14 -10.78 -1.65
C ALA A 204 -13.36 -11.46 -3.01
N LEU A 205 -12.39 -12.22 -3.50
CA LEU A 205 -12.53 -12.90 -4.80
C LEU A 205 -13.64 -13.97 -4.78
N PRO A 206 -14.31 -14.20 -5.92
CA PRO A 206 -15.19 -15.33 -6.10
C PRO A 206 -14.41 -16.65 -6.01
N VAL A 207 -15.09 -17.72 -5.65
CA VAL A 207 -14.55 -19.07 -5.78
C VAL A 207 -14.43 -19.46 -7.25
N GLN A 208 -13.52 -20.39 -7.55
CA GLN A 208 -13.21 -20.75 -8.96
C GLN A 208 -14.41 -21.34 -9.69
N GLU A 209 -15.24 -22.10 -8.99
CA GLU A 209 -16.43 -22.74 -9.54
C GLU A 209 -17.48 -21.73 -10.03
N ASP A 210 -17.51 -20.53 -9.43
CA ASP A 210 -18.47 -19.48 -9.78
C ASP A 210 -17.92 -18.52 -10.84
N PHE A 211 -16.58 -18.44 -10.97
CA PHE A 211 -15.92 -17.51 -11.88
C PHE A 211 -14.60 -18.08 -12.39
N ASP A 212 -14.64 -18.79 -13.50
CA ASP A 212 -13.50 -19.54 -14.06
C ASP A 212 -12.59 -18.68 -14.94
N TYR A 213 -12.14 -17.56 -14.39
CA TYR A 213 -11.18 -16.67 -15.03
C TYR A 213 -9.91 -16.50 -14.21
N THR A 214 -8.80 -16.42 -14.90
CA THR A 214 -7.56 -15.87 -14.34
C THR A 214 -7.67 -14.35 -14.31
N ILE A 215 -7.36 -13.74 -13.18
CA ILE A 215 -7.46 -12.30 -12.97
C ILE A 215 -6.06 -11.72 -12.82
N ARG A 216 -5.73 -10.73 -13.65
CA ARG A 216 -4.50 -9.95 -13.51
C ARG A 216 -4.84 -8.49 -13.24
N LEU A 217 -4.36 -7.96 -12.11
CA LEU A 217 -4.37 -6.53 -11.82
C LEU A 217 -2.99 -5.93 -12.06
N VAL A 218 -2.97 -4.78 -12.72
CA VAL A 218 -1.78 -3.93 -12.82
C VAL A 218 -2.12 -2.58 -12.22
N SER A 219 -1.38 -2.16 -11.20
CA SER A 219 -1.52 -0.88 -10.55
C SER A 219 -0.33 0.00 -10.85
N GLU A 220 -0.55 1.05 -11.63
CA GLU A 220 0.43 2.07 -11.95
C GLU A 220 0.23 3.27 -11.03
N ILE A 221 1.22 3.57 -10.21
CA ILE A 221 1.18 4.73 -9.31
C ILE A 221 1.66 5.95 -10.07
N THR A 222 0.76 6.90 -10.28
CA THR A 222 1.04 8.12 -11.04
C THR A 222 1.47 9.28 -10.15
N GLU A 223 1.03 9.27 -8.88
CA GLU A 223 1.42 10.25 -7.87
C GLU A 223 1.36 9.61 -6.48
N SER A 224 2.26 9.99 -5.56
CA SER A 224 2.30 9.45 -4.21
C SER A 224 2.70 10.46 -3.14
N ASN A 225 1.79 10.64 -2.19
CA ASN A 225 2.02 11.31 -0.92
C ASN A 225 1.33 10.53 0.21
N GLY A 226 1.88 9.36 0.53
CA GLY A 226 1.37 8.44 1.56
C GLY A 226 0.45 7.35 1.01
N SER A 227 0.81 6.11 1.35
CA SER A 227 0.10 4.84 1.10
C SER A 227 -0.52 4.61 -0.28
N SER A 228 0.32 4.57 -1.30
CA SER A 228 -0.07 4.16 -2.66
C SER A 228 -0.53 2.69 -2.74
N SER A 229 -0.04 1.79 -1.85
CA SER A 229 -0.54 0.41 -1.78
C SER A 229 -2.01 0.32 -1.39
N MET A 230 -2.48 1.20 -0.50
CA MET A 230 -3.91 1.25 -0.13
C MET A 230 -4.75 1.92 -1.22
N ALA A 231 -4.21 2.85 -1.99
CA ALA A 231 -4.83 3.34 -3.21
C ALA A 231 -4.98 2.20 -4.25
N SER A 232 -3.98 1.31 -4.35
CA SER A 232 -4.05 0.12 -5.22
C SER A 232 -5.12 -0.88 -4.77
N VAL A 233 -5.36 -1.04 -3.47
CA VAL A 233 -6.45 -1.87 -2.94
C VAL A 233 -7.81 -1.31 -3.36
N CYS A 234 -8.04 -0.02 -3.12
CA CYS A 234 -9.29 0.65 -3.50
C CYS A 234 -9.50 0.63 -5.03
N GLY A 235 -8.48 1.04 -5.80
CA GLY A 235 -8.51 1.04 -7.25
C GLY A 235 -8.67 -0.37 -7.84
N GLY A 236 -8.02 -1.38 -7.24
CA GLY A 236 -8.12 -2.79 -7.64
C GLY A 236 -9.52 -3.35 -7.47
N THR A 237 -10.17 -3.05 -6.34
CA THR A 237 -11.59 -3.35 -6.13
C THR A 237 -12.45 -2.77 -7.24
N MET A 238 -12.29 -1.46 -7.53
CA MET A 238 -13.08 -0.76 -8.52
C MET A 238 -12.81 -1.27 -9.95
N ALA A 239 -11.56 -1.59 -10.28
CA ALA A 239 -11.18 -2.14 -11.59
C ALA A 239 -11.74 -3.55 -11.81
N MET A 240 -11.74 -4.42 -10.80
CA MET A 240 -12.36 -5.74 -10.87
C MET A 240 -13.87 -5.65 -11.03
N MET A 241 -14.53 -4.78 -10.28
CA MET A 241 -15.98 -4.54 -10.41
C MET A 241 -16.33 -3.96 -11.79
N ASP A 242 -15.51 -3.05 -12.32
CA ASP A 242 -15.68 -2.50 -13.66
C ASP A 242 -15.50 -3.57 -14.76
N ALA A 243 -14.63 -4.58 -14.52
CA ALA A 243 -14.46 -5.73 -15.40
C ALA A 243 -15.61 -6.74 -15.35
N GLY A 244 -16.52 -6.63 -14.38
CA GLY A 244 -17.61 -7.58 -14.14
C GLY A 244 -17.21 -8.79 -13.30
N VAL A 245 -16.07 -8.75 -12.59
CA VAL A 245 -15.69 -9.80 -11.63
C VAL A 245 -16.66 -9.77 -10.46
N PRO A 246 -17.37 -10.88 -10.14
CA PRO A 246 -18.35 -10.90 -9.06
C PRO A 246 -17.67 -11.02 -7.69
N ILE A 247 -16.91 -9.99 -7.32
CA ILE A 247 -16.28 -9.93 -5.99
C ILE A 247 -17.36 -9.83 -4.90
N LYS A 248 -17.08 -10.44 -3.75
CA LYS A 248 -18.04 -10.58 -2.64
C LYS A 248 -18.43 -9.24 -2.02
N ASP A 249 -17.49 -8.29 -1.96
CA ASP A 249 -17.71 -6.98 -1.36
C ASP A 249 -16.63 -5.99 -1.82
N HIS A 250 -16.87 -4.70 -1.60
CA HIS A 250 -15.83 -3.69 -1.75
C HIS A 250 -14.75 -3.88 -0.69
N VAL A 251 -13.49 -3.73 -1.09
CA VAL A 251 -12.34 -3.71 -0.17
C VAL A 251 -11.73 -2.32 -0.21
N ALA A 252 -11.77 -1.62 0.89
CA ALA A 252 -11.07 -0.35 1.06
C ALA A 252 -9.78 -0.54 1.85
N GLY A 253 -8.82 0.34 1.64
CA GLY A 253 -7.56 0.34 2.37
C GLY A 253 -7.19 1.73 2.85
N ILE A 254 -6.61 1.81 4.05
CA ILE A 254 -6.16 3.04 4.68
C ILE A 254 -4.81 2.83 5.37
N ALA A 255 -4.00 3.90 5.44
CA ALA A 255 -2.79 3.93 6.25
C ALA A 255 -2.99 4.82 7.46
N MET A 256 -2.65 4.29 8.60
CA MET A 256 -2.70 4.94 9.90
C MET A 256 -1.29 5.20 10.40
N GLY A 257 -1.11 6.25 11.20
CA GLY A 257 0.15 6.57 11.86
C GLY A 257 -0.01 6.73 13.36
N LEU A 258 1.12 6.67 14.05
CA LEU A 258 1.20 6.91 15.48
C LEU A 258 2.34 7.89 15.76
N ILE A 259 2.05 8.87 16.60
CA ILE A 259 3.04 9.71 17.25
C ILE A 259 2.91 9.52 18.75
N LYS A 260 4.00 9.14 19.40
CA LYS A 260 4.04 8.89 20.84
C LYS A 260 5.27 9.57 21.44
N GLU A 261 5.04 10.46 22.41
CA GLU A 261 6.11 11.04 23.23
C GLU A 261 5.69 10.97 24.69
N ASP A 262 6.47 10.26 25.46
CA ASP A 262 6.19 9.97 26.87
C ASP A 262 4.77 9.39 27.05
N ASN A 263 3.89 10.15 27.68
CA ASN A 263 2.49 9.77 27.93
C ASN A 263 1.52 10.37 26.91
N ARG A 264 1.99 11.16 25.94
CA ARG A 264 1.15 11.75 24.89
C ARG A 264 1.14 10.87 23.66
N VAL A 265 -0.04 10.62 23.13
CA VAL A 265 -0.25 9.75 21.97
C VAL A 265 -1.22 10.43 21.00
N ALA A 266 -0.89 10.43 19.73
CA ALA A 266 -1.78 10.82 18.65
C ALA A 266 -1.83 9.71 17.58
N VAL A 267 -3.04 9.24 17.26
CA VAL A 267 -3.28 8.33 16.14
C VAL A 267 -3.74 9.15 14.94
N LEU A 268 -3.11 8.95 13.80
CA LEU A 268 -3.36 9.70 12.56
C LEU A 268 -4.03 8.81 11.52
N THR A 269 -5.16 9.28 10.99
CA THR A 269 -5.88 8.63 9.88
C THR A 269 -5.36 9.13 8.55
N ASP A 270 -5.13 8.23 7.58
CA ASP A 270 -4.70 8.55 6.23
C ASP A 270 -3.47 9.46 6.21
N ILE A 271 -2.34 8.89 6.64
CA ILE A 271 -1.07 9.61 6.80
C ILE A 271 -0.45 10.04 5.46
N LEU A 272 0.21 11.18 5.50
CA LEU A 272 1.10 11.67 4.45
C LEU A 272 2.45 10.95 4.49
N GLY A 273 3.25 11.09 3.42
CA GLY A 273 4.60 10.56 3.38
C GLY A 273 5.51 11.12 4.47
N ASP A 274 5.42 12.42 4.76
CA ASP A 274 6.19 13.07 5.83
C ASP A 274 5.79 12.52 7.21
N GLU A 275 4.50 12.27 7.44
CA GLU A 275 3.99 11.72 8.70
C GLU A 275 4.34 10.24 8.89
N ASP A 276 4.43 9.46 7.80
CA ASP A 276 4.98 8.11 7.81
C ASP A 276 6.46 8.13 8.23
N HIS A 277 7.23 9.03 7.62
CA HIS A 277 8.67 9.13 7.87
C HIS A 277 9.00 9.61 9.28
N LEU A 278 8.26 10.57 9.82
CA LEU A 278 8.47 11.19 11.11
C LEU A 278 7.70 10.52 12.27
N GLY A 279 6.84 9.55 11.97
CA GLY A 279 6.02 8.83 12.96
C GLY A 279 6.73 7.65 13.61
N ASP A 280 6.15 7.13 14.69
CA ASP A 280 6.67 6.01 15.48
C ASP A 280 6.15 4.65 15.04
N MET A 281 5.02 4.63 14.35
CA MET A 281 4.41 3.45 13.76
C MET A 281 3.58 3.88 12.56
N ASP A 282 3.63 3.09 11.49
CA ASP A 282 2.62 3.09 10.46
C ASP A 282 1.98 1.70 10.38
N PHE A 283 0.68 1.66 10.16
CA PHE A 283 0.01 0.42 9.83
C PHE A 283 -1.04 0.62 8.74
N LYS A 284 -1.04 -0.33 7.85
CA LYS A 284 -1.94 -0.36 6.70
C LYS A 284 -3.01 -1.40 6.97
N VAL A 285 -4.26 -0.97 6.91
CA VAL A 285 -5.42 -1.83 7.13
C VAL A 285 -6.28 -1.82 5.88
N ALA A 286 -6.65 -3.01 5.42
CA ALA A 286 -7.65 -3.18 4.38
C ALA A 286 -8.82 -4.01 4.92
N GLY A 287 -10.03 -3.70 4.46
CA GLY A 287 -11.22 -4.39 4.92
C GLY A 287 -12.46 -4.07 4.11
N THR A 288 -13.51 -4.85 4.41
CA THR A 288 -14.87 -4.71 3.90
C THR A 288 -15.79 -4.21 5.00
N ASP A 289 -17.10 -4.10 4.74
CA ASP A 289 -18.08 -3.87 5.80
C ASP A 289 -18.05 -4.95 6.89
N ASN A 290 -17.65 -6.16 6.53
CA ASN A 290 -17.73 -7.35 7.40
C ASN A 290 -16.46 -7.60 8.23
N GLY A 291 -15.33 -6.96 7.89
CA GLY A 291 -14.09 -7.16 8.65
C GLY A 291 -12.83 -6.80 7.89
N ILE A 292 -11.70 -7.03 8.56
CA ILE A 292 -10.35 -6.77 8.04
C ILE A 292 -9.93 -7.92 7.13
N THR A 293 -9.42 -7.60 5.93
CA THR A 293 -8.89 -8.56 4.96
C THR A 293 -7.37 -8.63 4.98
N ALA A 294 -6.70 -7.54 5.31
CA ALA A 294 -5.25 -7.50 5.49
C ALA A 294 -4.83 -6.41 6.46
N LEU A 295 -3.74 -6.68 7.16
CA LEU A 295 -3.06 -5.75 8.05
C LEU A 295 -1.54 -5.90 7.87
N GLN A 296 -0.85 -4.78 7.77
CA GLN A 296 0.61 -4.69 7.86
C GLN A 296 0.96 -3.56 8.80
N MET A 297 1.88 -3.80 9.71
CA MET A 297 2.34 -2.83 10.70
C MET A 297 3.85 -2.74 10.68
N ASP A 298 4.36 -1.52 10.75
CA ASP A 298 5.77 -1.20 10.94
C ASP A 298 5.91 -0.34 12.20
N ILE A 299 6.68 -0.82 13.17
CA ILE A 299 6.89 -0.18 14.47
C ILE A 299 8.33 0.25 14.56
N LYS A 300 8.57 1.54 14.78
CA LYS A 300 9.89 2.17 14.88
C LYS A 300 10.34 2.42 16.33
N ILE A 301 9.47 2.12 17.30
CA ILE A 301 9.71 2.25 18.75
C ILE A 301 9.70 0.87 19.43
N THR A 302 10.10 0.82 20.70
CA THR A 302 10.25 -0.43 21.46
C THR A 302 8.97 -1.23 21.62
N GLY A 303 7.79 -0.60 21.48
CA GLY A 303 6.49 -1.28 21.51
C GLY A 303 5.33 -0.31 21.67
N ILE A 304 4.14 -0.88 21.45
CA ILE A 304 2.86 -0.23 21.63
C ILE A 304 1.98 -1.05 22.55
N THR A 305 1.09 -0.38 23.27
CA THR A 305 0.17 -1.06 24.19
C THR A 305 -1.09 -1.55 23.48
N THR A 306 -1.81 -2.46 24.10
CA THR A 306 -3.10 -2.97 23.59
C THR A 306 -4.12 -1.84 23.45
N GLU A 307 -4.13 -0.89 24.39
CA GLU A 307 -5.04 0.26 24.40
C GLU A 307 -4.79 1.18 23.20
N ILE A 308 -3.53 1.46 22.88
CA ILE A 308 -3.16 2.24 21.69
C ILE A 308 -3.65 1.52 20.43
N MET A 309 -3.45 0.20 20.35
CA MET A 309 -3.92 -0.58 19.20
C MET A 309 -5.44 -0.59 19.06
N GLN A 310 -6.17 -0.68 20.16
CA GLN A 310 -7.64 -0.62 20.14
C GLN A 310 -8.13 0.72 19.58
N VAL A 311 -7.55 1.82 20.05
CA VAL A 311 -7.87 3.16 19.53
C VAL A 311 -7.53 3.26 18.04
N ALA A 312 -6.35 2.80 17.66
CA ALA A 312 -5.87 2.86 16.29
C ALA A 312 -6.74 2.03 15.32
N LEU A 313 -7.14 0.82 15.71
CA LEU A 313 -8.02 -0.04 14.90
C LEU A 313 -9.45 0.52 14.81
N SER A 314 -9.98 1.08 15.91
CA SER A 314 -11.29 1.74 15.90
C SER A 314 -11.29 2.94 14.93
N GLN A 315 -10.26 3.77 14.99
CA GLN A 315 -10.12 4.93 14.11
C GLN A 315 -9.87 4.50 12.64
N ALA A 316 -9.13 3.42 12.42
CA ALA A 316 -8.96 2.84 11.09
C ALA A 316 -10.29 2.33 10.51
N ARG A 317 -11.17 1.75 11.36
CA ARG A 317 -12.50 1.31 10.93
C ARG A 317 -13.35 2.49 10.45
N GLU A 318 -13.37 3.60 11.19
CA GLU A 318 -14.06 4.82 10.78
C GLU A 318 -13.58 5.32 9.40
N GLY A 319 -12.25 5.30 9.18
CA GLY A 319 -11.64 5.68 7.91
C GLY A 319 -12.01 4.74 6.77
N ILE A 320 -11.99 3.43 7.00
CA ILE A 320 -12.41 2.41 6.02
C ILE A 320 -13.89 2.60 5.65
N ASP A 321 -14.77 2.79 6.62
CA ASP A 321 -16.21 2.99 6.39
C ASP A 321 -16.48 4.25 5.55
N HIS A 322 -15.71 5.32 5.81
CA HIS A 322 -15.78 6.53 5.00
C HIS A 322 -15.38 6.26 3.54
N ILE A 323 -14.27 5.54 3.31
CA ILE A 323 -13.79 5.20 1.96
C ILE A 323 -14.79 4.28 1.25
N LEU A 324 -15.26 3.21 1.92
CA LEU A 324 -16.26 2.29 1.38
C LEU A 324 -17.53 3.01 0.92
N LYS A 325 -18.01 3.98 1.69
CA LYS A 325 -19.19 4.79 1.32
C LYS A 325 -18.97 5.55 0.01
N ILE A 326 -17.78 6.11 -0.21
CA ILE A 326 -17.43 6.82 -1.45
C ILE A 326 -17.30 5.83 -2.61
N MET A 327 -16.64 4.69 -2.40
CA MET A 327 -16.48 3.65 -3.41
C MET A 327 -17.84 3.12 -3.88
N LYS A 328 -18.76 2.79 -2.96
CA LYS A 328 -20.13 2.33 -3.24
C LYS A 328 -20.97 3.38 -3.97
N LYS A 329 -20.74 4.68 -3.69
CA LYS A 329 -21.40 5.76 -4.44
C LYS A 329 -20.90 5.84 -5.88
N SER A 330 -19.61 5.58 -6.13
CA SER A 330 -19.04 5.60 -7.48
C SER A 330 -19.44 4.39 -8.33
N LEU A 331 -19.39 3.18 -7.76
CA LEU A 331 -19.83 1.95 -8.40
C LEU A 331 -20.45 1.04 -7.34
N LYS A 332 -21.77 0.84 -7.39
CA LYS A 332 -22.54 0.15 -6.35
C LYS A 332 -22.18 -1.33 -6.20
N GLY A 333 -21.79 -1.99 -7.27
CA GLY A 333 -21.41 -3.39 -7.33
C GLY A 333 -20.75 -3.72 -8.65
N SER A 334 -20.38 -4.97 -8.83
CA SER A 334 -19.79 -5.46 -10.09
C SER A 334 -20.76 -5.27 -11.24
N ARG A 335 -20.23 -4.93 -12.43
CA ARG A 335 -21.04 -4.86 -13.64
C ARG A 335 -21.63 -6.23 -13.94
N GLU A 336 -22.87 -6.25 -14.43
CA GLU A 336 -23.59 -7.48 -14.75
C GLU A 336 -22.98 -8.26 -15.93
N LYS A 337 -22.31 -7.56 -16.83
CA LYS A 337 -21.68 -8.15 -18.03
C LYS A 337 -20.19 -7.86 -18.03
N LEU A 338 -19.43 -8.85 -18.46
CA LEU A 338 -18.03 -8.68 -18.75
C LEU A 338 -17.82 -7.69 -19.91
N SER A 339 -16.63 -7.08 -19.93
CA SER A 339 -16.21 -6.26 -21.07
C SER A 339 -16.29 -7.07 -22.37
N LYS A 340 -16.72 -6.44 -23.45
CA LYS A 340 -16.71 -7.05 -24.79
C LYS A 340 -15.32 -7.45 -25.28
N PHE A 341 -14.29 -6.95 -24.66
CA PHE A 341 -12.89 -7.29 -24.96
C PHE A 341 -12.35 -8.45 -24.11
N ALA A 342 -13.07 -8.84 -23.05
CA ALA A 342 -12.71 -10.00 -22.25
C ALA A 342 -13.00 -11.30 -22.99
N PRO A 343 -12.18 -12.35 -22.79
CA PRO A 343 -12.51 -13.66 -23.31
C PRO A 343 -13.87 -14.13 -22.76
N GLN A 344 -14.66 -14.78 -23.58
CA GLN A 344 -15.95 -15.33 -23.17
C GLN A 344 -15.77 -16.81 -22.87
N ILE A 345 -16.06 -17.23 -21.64
CA ILE A 345 -16.05 -18.64 -21.22
C ILE A 345 -17.51 -19.08 -21.07
N LEU A 346 -17.88 -20.09 -21.82
CA LEU A 346 -19.20 -20.73 -21.75
C LEU A 346 -19.03 -22.14 -21.21
N THR A 347 -19.61 -22.41 -20.04
CA THR A 347 -19.59 -23.74 -19.43
C THR A 347 -20.93 -24.45 -19.64
N LEU A 348 -20.89 -25.61 -20.27
CA LEU A 348 -22.04 -26.45 -20.49
C LEU A 348 -21.89 -27.75 -19.70
N LYS A 349 -22.85 -28.05 -18.83
CA LYS A 349 -22.91 -29.34 -18.16
C LYS A 349 -23.70 -30.32 -19.06
N ILE A 350 -23.07 -31.43 -19.43
CA ILE A 350 -23.66 -32.49 -20.23
C ILE A 350 -23.67 -33.80 -19.44
N HIS A 351 -24.60 -34.71 -19.78
CA HIS A 351 -24.57 -36.05 -19.22
C HIS A 351 -23.35 -36.80 -19.76
N THR A 352 -22.74 -37.66 -18.93
CA THR A 352 -21.50 -38.40 -19.27
C THR A 352 -21.64 -39.18 -20.58
N ASP A 353 -22.81 -39.77 -20.84
CA ASP A 353 -23.10 -40.53 -22.07
C ASP A 353 -23.03 -39.69 -23.35
N LYS A 354 -23.19 -38.37 -23.23
CA LYS A 354 -23.13 -37.42 -24.34
C LYS A 354 -21.72 -36.88 -24.66
N ILE A 355 -20.73 -37.21 -23.85
CA ILE A 355 -19.34 -36.81 -24.10
C ILE A 355 -18.87 -37.29 -25.46
N ARG A 356 -19.19 -38.54 -25.79
CA ARG A 356 -18.84 -39.15 -27.08
C ARG A 356 -19.48 -38.42 -28.28
N ASP A 357 -20.70 -37.96 -28.13
CA ASP A 357 -21.42 -37.21 -29.17
C ASP A 357 -20.76 -35.82 -29.37
N VAL A 358 -20.40 -35.14 -28.30
CA VAL A 358 -19.70 -33.82 -28.33
C VAL A 358 -18.31 -33.93 -28.94
N ILE A 359 -17.55 -34.96 -28.60
CA ILE A 359 -16.24 -35.19 -29.21
C ILE A 359 -16.39 -35.58 -30.70
N GLY A 360 -17.34 -36.42 -30.99
CA GLY A 360 -17.57 -36.98 -32.32
C GLY A 360 -16.50 -38.02 -32.73
N LYS A 361 -16.79 -38.76 -33.81
CA LYS A 361 -15.88 -39.80 -34.32
C LYS A 361 -14.56 -39.18 -34.75
N GLY A 362 -13.46 -39.60 -34.13
CA GLY A 362 -12.12 -39.04 -34.39
C GLY A 362 -11.98 -37.55 -34.03
N GLY A 363 -12.85 -37.03 -33.18
CA GLY A 363 -12.82 -35.61 -32.75
C GLY A 363 -13.42 -34.64 -33.77
N ALA A 364 -14.20 -35.14 -34.77
CA ALA A 364 -14.71 -34.30 -35.86
C ALA A 364 -15.67 -33.19 -35.37
N VAL A 365 -16.55 -33.49 -34.41
CA VAL A 365 -17.52 -32.52 -33.92
C VAL A 365 -16.82 -31.40 -33.12
N ILE A 366 -15.95 -31.77 -32.19
CA ILE A 366 -15.22 -30.77 -31.35
C ILE A 366 -14.27 -29.90 -32.17
N LYS A 367 -13.62 -30.49 -33.21
CA LYS A 367 -12.78 -29.74 -34.15
C LYS A 367 -13.60 -28.78 -35.01
N GLY A 368 -14.77 -29.22 -35.47
CA GLY A 368 -15.71 -28.36 -36.21
C GLY A 368 -16.19 -27.19 -35.35
N LEU A 369 -16.66 -27.46 -34.14
CA LEU A 369 -17.05 -26.39 -33.19
C LEU A 369 -15.94 -25.38 -32.94
N ALA A 370 -14.72 -25.86 -32.71
CA ALA A 370 -13.58 -24.96 -32.48
C ALA A 370 -13.25 -24.13 -33.72
N ALA A 371 -13.37 -24.69 -34.94
CA ALA A 371 -13.12 -23.98 -36.19
C ALA A 371 -14.22 -22.95 -36.48
N ASP A 372 -15.48 -23.30 -36.30
CA ASP A 372 -16.64 -22.45 -36.61
C ASP A 372 -16.77 -21.28 -35.64
N THR A 373 -16.43 -21.48 -34.37
CA THR A 373 -16.54 -20.45 -33.31
C THR A 373 -15.22 -19.73 -33.03
N LEU A 374 -14.12 -20.19 -33.63
CA LEU A 374 -12.73 -19.71 -33.30
C LEU A 374 -12.43 -19.80 -31.81
N SER A 375 -13.01 -20.77 -31.12
CA SER A 375 -12.89 -20.97 -29.68
C SER A 375 -11.93 -22.09 -29.32
N LEU A 376 -11.52 -22.12 -28.04
CA LEU A 376 -10.82 -23.25 -27.42
C LEU A 376 -11.83 -24.05 -26.60
N ILE A 377 -11.84 -25.37 -26.75
CA ILE A 377 -12.75 -26.26 -26.02
C ILE A 377 -11.94 -27.12 -25.07
N HIS A 378 -12.39 -27.16 -23.81
CA HIS A 378 -11.86 -28.00 -22.74
C HIS A 378 -12.97 -28.97 -22.30
N ILE A 379 -12.64 -30.26 -22.15
CA ILE A 379 -13.53 -31.31 -21.66
C ILE A 379 -12.91 -31.93 -20.40
#